data_2c69f91edd97d902c8381ff804f29760
#
_entry.id   2c69f91edd97d902c8381ff804f29760
#
_cell.length_a   1.000
_cell.length_b   1.000
_cell.length_c   1.000
_cell.angle_alpha   90.00
_cell.angle_beta   90.00
_cell.angle_gamma   90.00
#
_symmetry.space_group_name_H-M   'P 1'
#
loop_
_entity.id
_entity.type
_entity.pdbx_description
1 polymer ?
#
loop_
_entity_poly.entity_id
_entity_poly.type
_entity_poly.pdbx_seq_one_letter_code
_entity_poly.pdbx_strand_id
1 'polypeptide(L)'
;SPELIKKQLGIKELKNGLQEASDDDNIKGILLNIDNISAGLASVEEIRNSLLDFKENSGKFIYSYSETYSQGAYYLSSVADEIYLYPTGMLDFRGLGTELMFFKGSLDKLGVEMQIIRGSNNKFKSAVEPFIYKQMSDANREQIMLLLNSIWSNMLTNIKASRNISLEEMNEIADSVYVRNAKSSVDYQLVDKLLYEDELFSILKKETQTPEDEELNLVPFSKYCSSKSRLKKLKFSELSETGNIAVVYAVGDIVSGEGKRTQIGSDKIAGAVREARLDEDIKAIVLRVNSPGGSALASDVIWREVILAKEAKPVIVSMGDLAASGGYYISCAADRIFSQPNTITGSIGVFGMIPNIGPMMEDKLGITFDRAETNSHSVLSLSKALSEKEKTIIQKEVDDIYNDFISKVAKGRDGLKVEDVDEIGQGRVWSGTDALRIGLVDEMGGIEDAIGYAAKKAGIEKSEIKTKTLPEYKSDEFLELIEMFNDQETSIKTTNNPIYTNISKQIEFLNNYKTSDRIQARFPYSFVIK
;
A
#
# COMPACT_ATOMS: atom_id res chain seq x y z
N SER A 1 -24.54 -21.92 -11.62
CA SER A 1 -23.86 -22.04 -10.35
C SER A 1 -23.35 -20.67 -9.97
N PRO A 2 -23.66 -20.10 -8.78
CA PRO A 2 -22.97 -18.92 -8.32
C PRO A 2 -21.51 -19.34 -8.13
N GLU A 3 -20.59 -18.74 -8.86
CA GLU A 3 -19.17 -18.85 -8.58
C GLU A 3 -18.99 -18.31 -7.14
N LEU A 4 -18.69 -19.23 -6.24
CA LEU A 4 -18.30 -18.89 -4.87
C LEU A 4 -17.18 -17.85 -4.97
N ILE A 5 -17.45 -16.64 -4.48
CA ILE A 5 -16.49 -15.55 -4.36
C ILE A 5 -15.27 -16.14 -3.68
N LYS A 6 -14.16 -16.26 -4.41
CA LYS A 6 -12.90 -16.73 -3.84
C LYS A 6 -12.49 -15.69 -2.79
N LYS A 7 -12.69 -15.99 -1.51
CA LYS A 7 -12.25 -15.13 -0.40
C LYS A 7 -10.76 -14.86 -0.57
N GLN A 8 -10.40 -13.61 -0.80
CA GLN A 8 -9.00 -13.19 -0.84
C GLN A 8 -8.44 -13.28 0.59
N LEU A 9 -7.28 -13.93 0.73
CA LEU A 9 -6.60 -14.00 2.01
C LEU A 9 -5.92 -12.65 2.32
N GLY A 10 -6.13 -12.13 3.50
CA GLY A 10 -5.36 -11.00 4.02
C GLY A 10 -3.92 -11.43 4.37
N ILE A 11 -2.98 -10.47 4.39
CA ILE A 11 -1.56 -10.74 4.72
C ILE A 11 -1.45 -11.51 6.05
N LYS A 12 -2.20 -11.10 7.09
CA LYS A 12 -2.21 -11.78 8.39
C LYS A 12 -2.68 -13.24 8.29
N GLU A 13 -3.77 -13.51 7.55
CA GLU A 13 -4.27 -14.89 7.35
C GLU A 13 -3.25 -15.75 6.59
N LEU A 14 -2.57 -15.14 5.60
CA LEU A 14 -1.53 -15.80 4.81
C LEU A 14 -0.32 -16.16 5.69
N LYS A 15 0.19 -15.20 6.47
CA LYS A 15 1.33 -15.42 7.38
C LYS A 15 1.01 -16.48 8.44
N ASN A 16 -0.16 -16.41 9.06
CA ASN A 16 -0.60 -17.43 10.02
C ASN A 16 -0.69 -18.81 9.38
N GLY A 17 -1.21 -18.90 8.15
CA GLY A 17 -1.28 -20.16 7.41
C GLY A 17 0.10 -20.74 7.10
N LEU A 18 1.09 -19.92 6.75
CA LEU A 18 2.48 -20.35 6.55
C LEU A 18 3.11 -20.86 7.85
N GLN A 19 2.90 -20.16 8.96
CA GLN A 19 3.38 -20.62 10.26
C GLN A 19 2.73 -21.95 10.66
N GLU A 20 1.42 -22.11 10.48
CA GLU A 20 0.74 -23.38 10.76
C GLU A 20 1.22 -24.51 9.84
N ALA A 21 1.51 -24.20 8.56
CA ALA A 21 2.06 -25.18 7.62
C ALA A 21 3.50 -25.59 7.98
N SER A 22 4.27 -24.66 8.57
CA SER A 22 5.61 -24.96 9.10
C SER A 22 5.55 -26.04 10.19
N ASP A 23 4.57 -25.94 11.08
CA ASP A 23 4.40 -26.82 12.24
C ASP A 23 3.59 -28.11 11.96
N ASP A 24 2.97 -28.23 10.77
CA ASP A 24 2.09 -29.35 10.41
C ASP A 24 2.87 -30.47 9.70
N ASP A 25 3.10 -31.60 10.37
CA ASP A 25 3.83 -32.77 9.84
C ASP A 25 3.22 -33.36 8.55
N ASN A 26 1.93 -33.11 8.28
CA ASN A 26 1.27 -33.56 7.05
C ASN A 26 1.62 -32.72 5.84
N ILE A 27 2.10 -31.49 6.04
CA ILE A 27 2.59 -30.63 4.96
C ILE A 27 4.05 -30.98 4.69
N LYS A 28 4.35 -31.38 3.47
CA LYS A 28 5.71 -31.77 3.06
C LYS A 28 6.49 -30.63 2.42
N GLY A 29 5.78 -29.69 1.79
CA GLY A 29 6.38 -28.52 1.15
C GLY A 29 5.31 -27.60 0.59
N ILE A 30 5.76 -26.57 -0.11
CA ILE A 30 4.92 -25.58 -0.79
C ILE A 30 5.23 -25.59 -2.28
N LEU A 31 4.19 -25.66 -3.11
CA LEU A 31 4.26 -25.39 -4.54
C LEU A 31 3.69 -23.99 -4.80
N LEU A 32 4.55 -23.05 -5.19
CA LEU A 32 4.15 -21.73 -5.67
C LEU A 32 3.78 -21.82 -7.16
N ASN A 33 2.51 -21.72 -7.46
CA ASN A 33 2.00 -21.61 -8.83
C ASN A 33 1.41 -20.22 -9.02
N ILE A 34 2.24 -19.27 -9.50
CA ILE A 34 1.94 -17.84 -9.51
C ILE A 34 2.44 -17.21 -10.80
N ASP A 35 1.51 -16.75 -11.65
CA ASP A 35 1.84 -16.06 -12.91
C ASP A 35 2.03 -14.56 -12.70
N ASN A 36 1.16 -13.97 -11.87
CA ASN A 36 1.13 -12.55 -11.59
C ASN A 36 0.67 -12.28 -10.15
N ILE A 37 1.11 -11.15 -9.59
CA ILE A 37 0.75 -10.69 -8.25
C ILE A 37 0.07 -9.33 -8.33
N SER A 38 -1.12 -9.24 -7.75
CA SER A 38 -1.89 -7.98 -7.63
C SER A 38 -1.75 -7.38 -6.22
N ALA A 39 -0.54 -7.32 -5.70
CA ALA A 39 -0.21 -6.70 -4.41
C ALA A 39 0.95 -5.71 -4.60
N GLY A 40 1.06 -4.74 -3.70
CA GLY A 40 2.20 -3.83 -3.69
C GLY A 40 3.50 -4.54 -3.27
N LEU A 41 4.63 -3.98 -3.66
CA LEU A 41 5.93 -4.64 -3.47
C LEU A 41 6.32 -4.83 -2.00
N ALA A 42 5.90 -3.95 -1.10
CA ALA A 42 6.15 -4.13 0.33
C ALA A 42 5.33 -5.29 0.91
N SER A 43 4.08 -5.46 0.46
CA SER A 43 3.25 -6.61 0.81
C SER A 43 3.83 -7.92 0.26
N VAL A 44 4.32 -7.91 -0.97
CA VAL A 44 5.02 -9.07 -1.58
C VAL A 44 6.27 -9.42 -0.77
N GLU A 45 7.01 -8.42 -0.30
CA GLU A 45 8.19 -8.61 0.54
C GLU A 45 7.86 -9.22 1.91
N GLU A 46 6.77 -8.79 2.56
CA GLU A 46 6.28 -9.42 3.79
C GLU A 46 5.93 -10.90 3.58
N ILE A 47 5.32 -11.25 2.45
CA ILE A 47 5.00 -12.64 2.09
C ILE A 47 6.28 -13.42 1.80
N ARG A 48 7.22 -12.82 1.05
CA ARG A 48 8.51 -13.41 0.73
C ARG A 48 9.29 -13.77 2.00
N ASN A 49 9.36 -12.84 2.96
CA ASN A 49 10.03 -13.08 4.23
C ASN A 49 9.35 -14.23 5.01
N SER A 50 8.02 -14.30 5.01
CA SER A 50 7.30 -15.40 5.66
C SER A 50 7.52 -16.76 4.98
N LEU A 51 7.78 -16.80 3.67
CA LEU A 51 8.20 -18.02 2.97
C LEU A 51 9.62 -18.42 3.34
N LEU A 52 10.54 -17.46 3.52
CA LEU A 52 11.88 -17.73 4.02
C LEU A 52 11.83 -18.29 5.44
N ASP A 53 11.05 -17.67 6.34
CA ASP A 53 10.84 -18.16 7.70
C ASP A 53 10.26 -19.58 7.71
N PHE A 54 9.29 -19.87 6.83
CA PHE A 54 8.76 -21.23 6.65
C PHE A 54 9.88 -22.22 6.32
N LYS A 55 10.71 -21.89 5.34
CA LYS A 55 11.81 -22.74 4.88
C LYS A 55 12.84 -22.99 5.98
N GLU A 56 13.27 -21.93 6.68
CA GLU A 56 14.27 -22.00 7.75
C GLU A 56 13.76 -22.80 8.97
N ASN A 57 12.52 -22.55 9.39
CA ASN A 57 11.97 -23.14 10.60
C ASN A 57 11.51 -24.60 10.41
N SER A 58 11.02 -24.96 9.22
CA SER A 58 10.47 -26.31 8.97
C SER A 58 11.44 -27.25 8.24
N GLY A 59 12.40 -26.71 7.49
CA GLY A 59 13.24 -27.49 6.57
C GLY A 59 12.49 -28.13 5.39
N LYS A 60 11.23 -27.74 5.17
CA LYS A 60 10.37 -28.23 4.07
C LYS A 60 10.70 -27.48 2.79
N PHE A 61 10.55 -28.16 1.65
CA PHE A 61 10.85 -27.56 0.35
C PHE A 61 9.83 -26.47 -0.06
N ILE A 62 10.31 -25.53 -0.85
CA ILE A 62 9.47 -24.60 -1.62
C ILE A 62 9.88 -24.76 -3.09
N TYR A 63 8.97 -25.20 -3.93
CA TYR A 63 9.15 -25.21 -5.39
C TYR A 63 8.23 -24.19 -6.05
N SER A 64 8.70 -23.58 -7.12
CA SER A 64 7.89 -22.68 -7.92
C SER A 64 7.75 -23.18 -9.34
N TYR A 65 6.55 -23.12 -9.89
CA TYR A 65 6.25 -23.47 -11.26
C TYR A 65 5.23 -22.50 -11.86
N SER A 66 5.46 -22.07 -13.08
CA SER A 66 4.51 -21.25 -13.82
C SER A 66 4.66 -21.41 -15.33
N GLU A 67 3.60 -21.12 -16.07
CA GLU A 67 3.66 -20.95 -17.52
C GLU A 67 4.28 -19.58 -17.87
N THR A 68 4.04 -18.57 -17.04
CA THR A 68 4.60 -17.23 -17.21
C THR A 68 4.90 -16.60 -15.85
N TYR A 69 6.04 -15.96 -15.73
CA TYR A 69 6.36 -15.16 -14.55
C TYR A 69 6.36 -13.68 -14.90
N SER A 70 5.44 -12.90 -14.31
CA SER A 70 5.65 -11.46 -14.20
C SER A 70 6.84 -11.19 -13.27
N GLN A 71 7.49 -10.02 -13.37
CA GLN A 71 8.63 -9.67 -12.54
C GLN A 71 8.33 -9.74 -11.04
N GLY A 72 7.11 -9.31 -10.61
CA GLY A 72 6.68 -9.43 -9.21
C GLY A 72 6.49 -10.89 -8.77
N ALA A 73 5.91 -11.74 -9.65
CA ALA A 73 5.77 -13.17 -9.37
C ALA A 73 7.13 -13.87 -9.28
N TYR A 74 8.07 -13.52 -10.17
CA TYR A 74 9.44 -14.00 -10.10
C TYR A 74 10.15 -13.57 -8.82
N TYR A 75 9.99 -12.30 -8.42
CA TYR A 75 10.55 -11.81 -7.15
C TYR A 75 10.08 -12.63 -5.95
N LEU A 76 8.79 -12.95 -5.87
CA LEU A 76 8.29 -13.84 -4.83
C LEU A 76 8.83 -15.26 -4.97
N SER A 77 8.81 -15.81 -6.20
CA SER A 77 9.25 -17.17 -6.49
C SER A 77 10.75 -17.39 -6.27
N SER A 78 11.54 -16.32 -6.25
CA SER A 78 13.00 -16.39 -6.05
C SER A 78 13.44 -16.96 -4.70
N VAL A 79 12.53 -17.15 -3.74
CA VAL A 79 12.78 -17.85 -2.46
C VAL A 79 12.79 -19.38 -2.60
N ALA A 80 12.22 -19.88 -3.69
CA ALA A 80 12.08 -21.33 -3.90
C ALA A 80 13.45 -22.03 -3.99
N ASP A 81 13.48 -23.30 -3.60
CA ASP A 81 14.65 -24.16 -3.76
C ASP A 81 14.92 -24.44 -5.22
N GLU A 82 13.84 -24.64 -6.00
CA GLU A 82 13.88 -24.80 -7.44
C GLU A 82 12.76 -23.98 -8.08
N ILE A 83 13.08 -23.30 -9.17
CA ILE A 83 12.14 -22.53 -10.01
C ILE A 83 12.02 -23.21 -11.37
N TYR A 84 10.83 -23.57 -11.72
CA TYR A 84 10.52 -24.23 -12.98
C TYR A 84 9.65 -23.35 -13.87
N LEU A 85 9.91 -23.39 -15.16
CA LEU A 85 9.14 -22.66 -16.16
C LEU A 85 8.66 -23.63 -17.24
N TYR A 86 7.44 -23.44 -17.73
CA TYR A 86 6.92 -24.21 -18.86
C TYR A 86 7.83 -24.02 -20.10
N PRO A 87 8.10 -25.09 -20.92
CA PRO A 87 9.10 -25.04 -22.00
C PRO A 87 8.91 -23.95 -23.05
N THR A 88 7.66 -23.52 -23.31
CA THR A 88 7.32 -22.41 -24.21
C THR A 88 6.85 -21.17 -23.42
N GLY A 89 7.06 -21.15 -22.12
CA GLY A 89 6.69 -20.07 -21.23
C GLY A 89 7.56 -18.82 -21.34
N MET A 90 7.30 -17.84 -20.49
CA MET A 90 8.02 -16.57 -20.49
C MET A 90 8.26 -16.06 -19.07
N LEU A 91 9.45 -15.52 -18.86
CA LEU A 91 9.79 -14.73 -17.67
C LEU A 91 9.98 -13.27 -18.07
N ASP A 92 9.25 -12.36 -17.43
CA ASP A 92 9.46 -10.90 -17.58
C ASP A 92 10.46 -10.39 -16.54
N PHE A 93 11.63 -9.91 -17.01
CA PHE A 93 12.71 -9.39 -16.17
C PHE A 93 13.38 -8.21 -16.88
N ARG A 94 12.84 -6.99 -16.67
CA ARG A 94 13.20 -5.79 -17.44
C ARG A 94 13.48 -4.55 -16.60
N GLY A 95 13.43 -4.65 -15.28
CA GLY A 95 13.52 -3.51 -14.39
C GLY A 95 12.17 -2.86 -14.10
N LEU A 96 12.21 -1.72 -13.41
CA LEU A 96 11.02 -0.98 -13.01
C LEU A 96 10.84 0.27 -13.84
N GLY A 97 9.62 0.52 -14.27
CA GLY A 97 9.22 1.74 -14.97
C GLY A 97 7.85 2.22 -14.55
N THR A 98 7.57 3.50 -14.76
CA THR A 98 6.24 4.07 -14.58
C THR A 98 5.90 5.04 -15.69
N GLU A 99 4.66 5.06 -16.11
CA GLU A 99 4.11 5.99 -17.07
C GLU A 99 3.04 6.84 -16.39
N LEU A 100 3.17 8.16 -16.46
CA LEU A 100 2.21 9.11 -15.89
C LEU A 100 1.37 9.76 -16.98
N MET A 101 0.05 9.81 -16.75
CA MET A 101 -0.87 10.52 -17.64
C MET A 101 -1.02 11.98 -17.20
N PHE A 102 -1.03 12.89 -18.18
CA PHE A 102 -1.20 14.33 -17.99
C PHE A 102 -2.48 14.81 -18.66
N PHE A 103 -3.36 15.45 -17.89
CA PHE A 103 -4.70 15.85 -18.32
C PHE A 103 -4.80 17.32 -18.74
N LYS A 104 -3.73 18.12 -18.56
CA LYS A 104 -3.71 19.56 -18.88
C LYS A 104 -4.30 19.87 -20.26
N GLY A 105 -3.87 19.13 -21.28
CA GLY A 105 -4.38 19.36 -22.64
C GLY A 105 -5.87 19.04 -22.82
N SER A 106 -6.42 18.07 -22.10
CA SER A 106 -7.84 17.75 -22.10
C SER A 106 -8.65 18.80 -21.34
N LEU A 107 -8.15 19.23 -20.18
CA LEU A 107 -8.77 20.27 -19.36
C LEU A 107 -8.83 21.60 -20.13
N ASP A 108 -7.76 21.98 -20.82
CA ASP A 108 -7.73 23.18 -21.67
C ASP A 108 -8.79 23.13 -22.78
N LYS A 109 -8.93 21.98 -23.47
CA LYS A 109 -9.94 21.79 -24.52
C LYS A 109 -11.38 21.86 -23.98
N LEU A 110 -11.58 21.42 -22.74
CA LEU A 110 -12.87 21.49 -22.06
C LEU A 110 -13.16 22.87 -21.51
N GLY A 111 -12.19 23.75 -21.36
CA GLY A 111 -12.34 25.05 -20.70
C GLY A 111 -12.35 24.92 -19.17
N VAL A 112 -11.67 23.91 -18.61
CA VAL A 112 -11.51 23.72 -17.15
C VAL A 112 -10.11 24.18 -16.74
N GLU A 113 -10.06 25.17 -15.87
CA GLU A 113 -8.79 25.66 -15.29
C GLU A 113 -8.58 25.07 -13.90
N MET A 114 -7.48 24.36 -13.71
CA MET A 114 -7.11 23.85 -12.37
C MET A 114 -6.27 24.89 -11.64
N GLN A 115 -6.83 25.53 -10.63
CA GLN A 115 -6.16 26.52 -9.79
C GLN A 115 -5.46 25.79 -8.66
N ILE A 116 -4.14 25.69 -8.76
CA ILE A 116 -3.29 24.93 -7.84
C ILE A 116 -2.54 25.91 -6.94
N ILE A 117 -2.60 25.64 -5.64
CA ILE A 117 -1.85 26.36 -4.61
C ILE A 117 -1.01 25.31 -3.86
N ARG A 118 0.29 25.33 -4.07
CA ARG A 118 1.25 24.47 -3.35
C ARG A 118 1.87 25.26 -2.21
N GLY A 119 2.26 24.58 -1.13
CA GLY A 119 3.07 25.20 -0.10
C GLY A 119 4.32 25.85 -0.71
N SER A 120 4.72 27.01 -0.19
CA SER A 120 5.79 27.83 -0.76
C SER A 120 7.11 27.09 -0.92
N ASN A 121 7.37 26.05 -0.10
CA ASN A 121 8.56 25.20 -0.14
C ASN A 121 8.26 23.76 -0.60
N ASN A 122 7.23 23.51 -1.39
CA ASN A 122 6.82 22.15 -1.81
C ASN A 122 7.31 21.79 -3.22
N LYS A 123 8.63 21.81 -3.45
CA LYS A 123 9.27 21.53 -4.74
C LYS A 123 8.90 20.17 -5.33
N PHE A 124 8.78 19.14 -4.49
CA PHE A 124 8.53 17.74 -4.89
C PHE A 124 7.06 17.32 -4.77
N LYS A 125 6.15 18.20 -4.32
CA LYS A 125 4.72 17.86 -4.24
C LYS A 125 4.09 17.85 -5.62
N SER A 126 4.30 16.78 -6.34
CA SER A 126 3.97 16.62 -7.75
C SER A 126 2.57 16.01 -8.03
N ALA A 127 1.76 15.77 -6.97
CA ALA A 127 0.39 15.28 -7.09
C ALA A 127 -0.49 16.05 -8.07
N VAL A 128 -0.24 17.34 -8.21
CA VAL A 128 -1.03 18.26 -9.03
C VAL A 128 -0.48 18.43 -10.45
N GLU A 129 0.72 17.97 -10.73
CA GLU A 129 1.37 18.14 -12.05
C GLU A 129 0.56 17.57 -13.21
N PRO A 130 -0.12 16.42 -13.09
CA PRO A 130 -0.97 15.88 -14.15
C PRO A 130 -2.06 16.86 -14.64
N PHE A 131 -2.46 17.81 -13.79
CA PHE A 131 -3.53 18.75 -14.10
C PHE A 131 -3.02 20.10 -14.64
N ILE A 132 -1.72 20.43 -14.43
CA ILE A 132 -1.16 21.73 -14.80
C ILE A 132 0.01 21.66 -15.80
N TYR A 133 0.58 20.47 -15.99
CA TYR A 133 1.66 20.26 -16.96
C TYR A 133 1.26 19.21 -18.01
N LYS A 134 2.06 19.11 -19.07
CA LYS A 134 1.94 18.08 -20.12
C LYS A 134 2.99 16.97 -19.99
N GLN A 135 3.90 17.11 -19.03
CA GLN A 135 4.99 16.17 -18.72
C GLN A 135 5.48 16.41 -17.29
N MET A 136 6.24 15.46 -16.76
CA MET A 136 6.89 15.60 -15.44
C MET A 136 7.83 16.81 -15.40
N SER A 137 7.83 17.51 -14.27
CA SER A 137 8.92 18.45 -13.95
C SER A 137 10.23 17.68 -13.68
N ASP A 138 11.36 18.39 -13.72
CA ASP A 138 12.67 17.79 -13.42
C ASP A 138 12.72 17.26 -11.99
N ALA A 139 12.16 17.98 -11.01
CA ALA A 139 12.08 17.55 -9.62
C ALA A 139 11.24 16.27 -9.45
N ASN A 140 10.12 16.18 -10.20
CA ASN A 140 9.29 15.00 -10.19
C ASN A 140 9.99 13.80 -10.81
N ARG A 141 10.66 13.99 -11.95
CA ARG A 141 11.46 12.94 -12.59
C ARG A 141 12.59 12.47 -11.68
N GLU A 142 13.31 13.39 -11.03
CA GLU A 142 14.37 13.08 -10.07
C GLU A 142 13.85 12.16 -8.95
N GLN A 143 12.78 12.55 -8.26
CA GLN A 143 12.27 11.76 -7.13
C GLN A 143 11.73 10.38 -7.55
N ILE A 144 11.06 10.30 -8.72
CA ILE A 144 10.57 9.02 -9.25
C ILE A 144 11.75 8.09 -9.57
N MET A 145 12.79 8.59 -10.23
CA MET A 145 13.96 7.78 -10.55
C MET A 145 14.70 7.31 -9.30
N LEU A 146 14.83 8.16 -8.27
CA LEU A 146 15.42 7.75 -7.00
C LEU A 146 14.60 6.65 -6.33
N LEU A 147 13.25 6.79 -6.30
CA LEU A 147 12.36 5.80 -5.74
C LEU A 147 12.44 4.46 -6.49
N LEU A 148 12.35 4.48 -7.82
CA LEU A 148 12.42 3.27 -8.65
C LEU A 148 13.77 2.56 -8.50
N ASN A 149 14.88 3.31 -8.48
CA ASN A 149 16.21 2.74 -8.29
C ASN A 149 16.38 2.12 -6.89
N SER A 150 15.85 2.75 -5.86
CA SER A 150 15.88 2.20 -4.50
C SER A 150 15.12 0.88 -4.41
N ILE A 151 13.90 0.82 -4.94
CA ILE A 151 13.07 -0.38 -4.96
C ILE A 151 13.72 -1.48 -5.80
N TRP A 152 14.25 -1.14 -6.99
CA TRP A 152 14.93 -2.09 -7.86
C TRP A 152 16.17 -2.69 -7.19
N SER A 153 16.98 -1.86 -6.55
CA SER A 153 18.16 -2.33 -5.80
C SER A 153 17.79 -3.29 -4.67
N ASN A 154 16.71 -3.03 -3.94
CA ASN A 154 16.21 -3.93 -2.91
C ASN A 154 15.76 -5.28 -3.50
N MET A 155 15.00 -5.24 -4.61
CA MET A 155 14.56 -6.46 -5.29
C MET A 155 15.75 -7.30 -5.75
N LEU A 156 16.74 -6.70 -6.41
CA LEU A 156 17.94 -7.40 -6.87
C LEU A 156 18.76 -7.97 -5.69
N THR A 157 18.88 -7.21 -4.61
CA THR A 157 19.60 -7.67 -3.40
C THR A 157 18.94 -8.91 -2.81
N ASN A 158 17.63 -8.93 -2.74
CA ASN A 158 16.85 -10.06 -2.25
C ASN A 158 16.92 -11.28 -3.21
N ILE A 159 16.86 -11.05 -4.52
CA ILE A 159 17.03 -12.13 -5.51
C ILE A 159 18.45 -12.70 -5.42
N LYS A 160 19.48 -11.86 -5.34
CA LYS A 160 20.87 -12.29 -5.15
C LYS A 160 21.05 -13.18 -3.91
N ALA A 161 20.38 -12.88 -2.80
CA ALA A 161 20.46 -13.68 -1.58
C ALA A 161 19.92 -15.11 -1.76
N SER A 162 19.02 -15.33 -2.71
CA SER A 162 18.38 -16.62 -2.99
C SER A 162 18.94 -17.31 -4.25
N ARG A 163 19.47 -16.53 -5.20
CA ARG A 163 20.01 -16.98 -6.49
C ARG A 163 21.48 -16.56 -6.60
N ASN A 164 22.33 -17.41 -7.13
CA ASN A 164 23.75 -17.13 -7.25
C ASN A 164 24.09 -16.26 -8.50
N ILE A 165 23.44 -15.09 -8.62
CA ILE A 165 23.61 -14.15 -9.72
C ILE A 165 24.05 -12.79 -9.16
N SER A 166 25.05 -12.13 -9.75
CA SER A 166 25.51 -10.82 -9.29
C SER A 166 24.52 -9.71 -9.60
N LEU A 167 24.59 -8.59 -8.85
CA LEU A 167 23.74 -7.42 -9.11
C LEU A 167 24.00 -6.81 -10.49
N GLU A 168 25.26 -6.78 -10.89
CA GLU A 168 25.72 -6.26 -12.17
C GLU A 168 25.15 -7.10 -13.32
N GLU A 169 25.23 -8.42 -13.21
CA GLU A 169 24.71 -9.36 -14.20
C GLU A 169 23.17 -9.27 -14.32
N MET A 170 22.45 -9.20 -13.19
CA MET A 170 21.00 -9.01 -13.21
C MET A 170 20.59 -7.69 -13.85
N ASN A 171 21.31 -6.59 -13.60
CA ASN A 171 21.06 -5.32 -14.26
C ASN A 171 21.33 -5.40 -15.77
N GLU A 172 22.40 -6.08 -16.20
CA GLU A 172 22.70 -6.27 -17.62
C GLU A 172 21.64 -7.13 -18.32
N ILE A 173 21.17 -8.19 -17.66
CA ILE A 173 20.08 -9.05 -18.16
C ILE A 173 18.82 -8.22 -18.38
N ALA A 174 18.47 -7.36 -17.42
CA ALA A 174 17.27 -6.52 -17.48
C ALA A 174 17.38 -5.43 -18.55
N ASP A 175 18.49 -4.70 -18.58
CA ASP A 175 18.72 -3.57 -19.49
C ASP A 175 18.80 -4.01 -20.96
N SER A 176 19.50 -5.13 -21.22
CA SER A 176 19.66 -5.69 -22.56
C SER A 176 18.53 -6.63 -22.99
N VAL A 177 17.53 -6.87 -22.10
CA VAL A 177 16.42 -7.80 -22.35
C VAL A 177 16.93 -9.16 -22.84
N TYR A 178 17.88 -9.74 -22.13
CA TYR A 178 18.47 -11.03 -22.52
C TYR A 178 17.51 -12.19 -22.34
N VAL A 179 16.54 -12.10 -21.41
CA VAL A 179 15.49 -13.12 -21.25
C VAL A 179 14.40 -12.90 -22.30
N ARG A 180 14.51 -13.60 -23.43
CA ARG A 180 13.60 -13.47 -24.58
C ARG A 180 12.68 -14.66 -24.77
N ASN A 181 12.96 -15.77 -24.12
CA ASN A 181 12.18 -17.02 -24.16
C ASN A 181 12.54 -17.88 -22.95
N ALA A 182 11.82 -18.97 -22.74
CA ALA A 182 12.03 -19.86 -21.60
C ALA A 182 13.48 -20.39 -21.52
N LYS A 183 14.10 -20.75 -22.66
CA LYS A 183 15.48 -21.25 -22.67
C LYS A 183 16.47 -20.21 -22.13
N SER A 184 16.35 -18.96 -22.54
CA SER A 184 17.25 -17.91 -22.06
C SER A 184 17.12 -17.66 -20.56
N SER A 185 15.97 -17.90 -19.93
CA SER A 185 15.84 -17.78 -18.47
C SER A 185 16.66 -18.84 -17.71
N VAL A 186 16.85 -20.02 -18.32
CA VAL A 186 17.73 -21.07 -17.78
C VAL A 186 19.20 -20.74 -18.07
N ASP A 187 19.51 -20.30 -19.31
CA ASP A 187 20.88 -19.95 -19.72
C ASP A 187 21.46 -18.85 -18.80
N TYR A 188 20.63 -17.90 -18.32
CA TYR A 188 20.99 -16.85 -17.35
C TYR A 188 20.70 -17.22 -15.88
N GLN A 189 20.42 -18.47 -15.56
CA GLN A 189 20.25 -18.99 -14.20
C GLN A 189 19.11 -18.35 -13.38
N LEU A 190 18.18 -17.65 -14.03
CA LEU A 190 17.00 -17.12 -13.36
C LEU A 190 15.98 -18.23 -13.06
N VAL A 191 15.96 -19.28 -13.88
CA VAL A 191 15.11 -20.47 -13.76
C VAL A 191 16.01 -21.71 -13.78
N ASP A 192 15.68 -22.73 -12.98
CA ASP A 192 16.52 -23.92 -12.86
C ASP A 192 16.30 -24.91 -13.99
N LYS A 193 15.03 -25.16 -14.37
CA LYS A 193 14.67 -26.10 -15.44
C LYS A 193 13.39 -25.70 -16.16
N LEU A 194 13.27 -26.16 -17.39
CA LEU A 194 12.03 -26.14 -18.14
C LEU A 194 11.35 -27.51 -17.99
N LEU A 195 10.10 -27.50 -17.50
CA LEU A 195 9.33 -28.73 -17.25
C LEU A 195 7.91 -28.60 -17.79
N TYR A 196 7.40 -29.71 -18.28
CA TYR A 196 5.96 -29.90 -18.42
C TYR A 196 5.34 -30.25 -17.06
N GLU A 197 4.03 -30.08 -16.92
CA GLU A 197 3.33 -30.29 -15.64
C GLU A 197 3.43 -31.74 -15.12
N ASP A 198 3.42 -32.74 -16.03
CA ASP A 198 3.59 -34.15 -15.70
C ASP A 198 4.99 -34.44 -15.13
N GLU A 199 6.01 -33.80 -15.66
CA GLU A 199 7.39 -33.89 -15.14
C GLU A 199 7.49 -33.28 -13.75
N LEU A 200 6.83 -32.13 -13.53
CA LEU A 200 6.74 -31.49 -12.20
C LEU A 200 6.07 -32.44 -11.20
N PHE A 201 4.94 -33.08 -11.58
CA PHE A 201 4.26 -33.99 -10.66
C PHE A 201 5.11 -35.22 -10.34
N SER A 202 5.88 -35.74 -11.28
CA SER A 202 6.85 -36.82 -11.01
C SER A 202 7.92 -36.39 -10.00
N ILE A 203 8.43 -35.15 -10.08
CA ILE A 203 9.36 -34.60 -9.11
C ILE A 203 8.69 -34.48 -7.73
N LEU A 204 7.49 -33.93 -7.65
CA LEU A 204 6.76 -33.76 -6.41
C LEU A 204 6.42 -35.10 -5.75
N LYS A 205 6.02 -36.12 -6.51
CA LYS A 205 5.81 -37.50 -5.98
C LYS A 205 7.08 -38.05 -5.32
N LYS A 206 8.22 -37.88 -5.97
CA LYS A 206 9.52 -38.30 -5.43
C LYS A 206 9.86 -37.59 -4.13
N GLU A 207 9.70 -36.27 -4.09
CA GLU A 207 9.99 -35.47 -2.89
C GLU A 207 9.05 -35.79 -1.72
N THR A 208 7.79 -36.05 -2.01
CA THR A 208 6.78 -36.40 -0.99
C THR A 208 6.73 -37.90 -0.68
N GLN A 209 7.54 -38.70 -1.35
CA GLN A 209 7.54 -40.18 -1.26
C GLN A 209 6.17 -40.79 -1.58
N THR A 210 5.43 -40.15 -2.48
CA THR A 210 4.14 -40.64 -2.99
C THR A 210 4.39 -41.69 -4.08
N PRO A 211 3.79 -42.90 -4.03
CA PRO A 211 3.88 -43.90 -5.10
C PRO A 211 3.44 -43.34 -6.46
N GLU A 212 4.06 -43.84 -7.55
CA GLU A 212 3.77 -43.34 -8.89
C GLU A 212 2.31 -43.57 -9.33
N ASP A 213 1.68 -44.62 -8.83
CA ASP A 213 0.27 -44.97 -9.08
C ASP A 213 -0.74 -44.27 -8.18
N GLU A 214 -0.28 -43.46 -7.20
CA GLU A 214 -1.12 -42.64 -6.33
C GLU A 214 -1.16 -41.18 -6.81
N GLU A 215 -2.26 -40.49 -6.54
CA GLU A 215 -2.40 -39.07 -6.81
C GLU A 215 -1.70 -38.22 -5.71
N LEU A 216 -1.09 -37.11 -6.11
CA LEU A 216 -0.56 -36.11 -5.18
C LEU A 216 -1.71 -35.44 -4.40
N ASN A 217 -1.58 -35.37 -3.09
CA ASN A 217 -2.52 -34.65 -2.26
C ASN A 217 -2.17 -33.15 -2.20
N LEU A 218 -2.58 -32.40 -3.23
CA LEU A 218 -2.39 -30.97 -3.33
C LEU A 218 -3.57 -30.23 -2.67
N VAL A 219 -3.28 -29.44 -1.64
CA VAL A 219 -4.28 -28.65 -0.92
C VAL A 219 -4.13 -27.18 -1.28
N PRO A 220 -5.13 -26.53 -1.90
CA PRO A 220 -5.09 -25.09 -2.13
C PRO A 220 -4.88 -24.33 -0.81
N PHE A 221 -3.92 -23.42 -0.79
CA PHE A 221 -3.50 -22.71 0.43
C PHE A 221 -4.66 -21.95 1.10
N SER A 222 -5.55 -21.33 0.31
CA SER A 222 -6.76 -20.68 0.84
C SER A 222 -7.69 -21.64 1.58
N LYS A 223 -7.81 -22.89 1.08
CA LYS A 223 -8.60 -23.94 1.73
C LYS A 223 -7.92 -24.42 3.02
N TYR A 224 -6.59 -24.56 3.01
CA TYR A 224 -5.80 -24.90 4.19
C TYR A 224 -6.00 -23.85 5.30
N CYS A 225 -5.79 -22.56 5.03
CA CYS A 225 -6.01 -21.47 5.98
C CYS A 225 -7.45 -21.44 6.54
N SER A 226 -8.45 -21.61 5.65
CA SER A 226 -9.86 -21.61 6.06
C SER A 226 -10.22 -22.79 6.98
N SER A 227 -9.68 -23.99 6.73
CA SER A 227 -9.92 -25.17 7.56
C SER A 227 -9.31 -25.02 8.95
N LYS A 228 -8.10 -24.50 9.06
CA LYS A 228 -7.42 -24.25 10.34
C LYS A 228 -8.12 -23.14 11.13
N SER A 229 -8.51 -22.03 10.49
CA SER A 229 -9.29 -20.97 11.11
C SER A 229 -10.62 -21.48 11.67
N ARG A 230 -11.33 -22.35 10.93
CA ARG A 230 -12.59 -22.96 11.37
C ARG A 230 -12.39 -23.89 12.58
N LEU A 231 -11.34 -24.71 12.58
CA LEU A 231 -10.99 -25.58 13.70
C LEU A 231 -10.61 -24.77 14.95
N LYS A 232 -9.89 -23.66 14.80
CA LYS A 232 -9.61 -22.73 15.91
C LYS A 232 -10.91 -22.12 16.46
N LYS A 233 -11.80 -21.60 15.61
CA LYS A 233 -13.11 -21.07 16.04
C LYS A 233 -13.95 -22.11 16.77
N LEU A 234 -13.97 -23.37 16.34
CA LEU A 234 -14.70 -24.43 17.02
C LEU A 234 -14.09 -24.80 18.38
N LYS A 235 -12.77 -24.70 18.55
CA LYS A 235 -12.08 -24.94 19.84
C LYS A 235 -12.19 -23.76 20.81
N PHE A 236 -12.41 -22.52 20.30
CA PHE A 236 -12.39 -21.28 21.09
C PHE A 236 -13.75 -20.55 21.11
N SER A 237 -14.85 -21.20 20.75
CA SER A 237 -16.18 -20.58 20.72
C SER A 237 -16.72 -20.10 22.09
N GLU A 238 -15.99 -20.33 23.18
CA GLU A 238 -16.34 -19.88 24.53
C GLU A 238 -15.37 -18.87 25.15
N LEU A 239 -14.29 -18.49 24.47
CA LEU A 239 -13.34 -17.50 24.97
C LEU A 239 -13.56 -16.17 24.25
N SER A 240 -14.04 -15.21 25.01
CA SER A 240 -14.18 -13.78 24.70
C SER A 240 -13.09 -13.27 23.74
N GLU A 241 -13.51 -12.39 22.81
CA GLU A 241 -12.66 -11.64 21.87
C GLU A 241 -11.74 -10.60 22.56
N THR A 242 -11.28 -10.87 23.79
CA THR A 242 -10.38 -9.99 24.55
C THR A 242 -8.94 -10.16 24.05
N GLY A 243 -8.51 -9.22 23.21
CA GLY A 243 -7.11 -9.09 22.85
C GLY A 243 -6.37 -8.20 23.86
N ASN A 244 -5.05 -8.39 23.96
CA ASN A 244 -4.19 -7.50 24.77
C ASN A 244 -3.37 -6.51 23.90
N ILE A 245 -3.41 -6.66 22.57
CA ILE A 245 -2.86 -5.70 21.61
C ILE A 245 -3.96 -5.36 20.58
N ALA A 246 -4.31 -4.08 20.47
CA ALA A 246 -5.20 -3.62 19.40
C ALA A 246 -4.40 -3.42 18.11
N VAL A 247 -4.91 -3.97 17.00
CA VAL A 247 -4.40 -3.69 15.67
C VAL A 247 -5.43 -2.84 14.93
N VAL A 248 -5.13 -1.56 14.75
CA VAL A 248 -6.00 -0.61 14.06
C VAL A 248 -5.58 -0.51 12.60
N TYR A 249 -6.48 -0.91 11.68
CA TYR A 249 -6.21 -0.85 10.24
C TYR A 249 -6.68 0.47 9.63
N ALA A 250 -5.72 1.26 9.13
CA ALA A 250 -5.94 2.50 8.40
C ALA A 250 -5.56 2.29 6.92
N VAL A 251 -6.55 1.92 6.08
CA VAL A 251 -6.34 1.54 4.68
C VAL A 251 -7.19 2.40 3.74
N GLY A 252 -6.56 3.00 2.74
CA GLY A 252 -7.19 3.84 1.72
C GLY A 252 -6.97 5.34 1.89
N ASP A 253 -7.78 6.15 1.18
CA ASP A 253 -7.73 7.61 1.23
C ASP A 253 -8.26 8.15 2.56
N ILE A 254 -7.59 9.17 3.12
CA ILE A 254 -8.03 9.83 4.35
C ILE A 254 -9.08 10.89 4.03
N VAL A 255 -10.26 10.75 4.64
CA VAL A 255 -11.41 11.62 4.44
C VAL A 255 -12.05 12.03 5.77
N SER A 256 -12.73 13.19 5.79
CA SER A 256 -13.47 13.65 6.97
C SER A 256 -14.70 12.80 7.24
N GLY A 257 -15.03 12.61 8.52
CA GLY A 257 -16.21 11.85 8.96
C GLY A 257 -15.96 10.33 8.98
N GLU A 258 -17.03 9.54 8.83
CA GLU A 258 -16.97 8.07 8.89
C GLU A 258 -16.20 7.43 7.71
N GLY A 259 -16.25 8.05 6.52
CA GLY A 259 -15.69 7.47 5.30
C GLY A 259 -16.40 6.19 4.84
N LYS A 260 -16.06 5.72 3.65
CA LYS A 260 -16.48 4.42 3.13
C LYS A 260 -15.60 3.29 3.69
N ARG A 261 -15.95 2.02 3.45
CA ARG A 261 -15.15 0.86 3.87
C ARG A 261 -13.72 0.87 3.31
N THR A 262 -13.55 1.38 2.09
CA THR A 262 -12.25 1.50 1.40
C THR A 262 -11.53 2.81 1.70
N GLN A 263 -11.99 3.58 2.68
CA GLN A 263 -11.46 4.88 3.07
C GLN A 263 -11.16 4.93 4.57
N ILE A 264 -10.20 5.77 4.92
CA ILE A 264 -9.85 6.13 6.29
C ILE A 264 -10.74 7.32 6.69
N GLY A 265 -11.90 7.05 7.28
CA GLY A 265 -12.72 8.10 7.89
C GLY A 265 -12.07 8.61 9.18
N SER A 266 -11.95 9.94 9.34
CA SER A 266 -11.35 10.52 10.54
C SER A 266 -12.05 10.07 11.82
N ASP A 267 -13.40 10.06 11.81
CA ASP A 267 -14.18 9.72 12.99
C ASP A 267 -14.07 8.24 13.33
N LYS A 268 -14.08 7.38 12.30
CA LYS A 268 -13.94 5.94 12.43
C LYS A 268 -12.58 5.54 13.01
N ILE A 269 -11.49 6.03 12.43
CA ILE A 269 -10.14 5.61 12.85
C ILE A 269 -9.73 6.30 14.16
N ALA A 270 -10.04 7.58 14.35
CA ALA A 270 -9.85 8.23 15.64
C ALA A 270 -10.69 7.55 16.74
N GLY A 271 -11.94 7.15 16.43
CA GLY A 271 -12.79 6.36 17.32
C GLY A 271 -12.16 5.01 17.69
N ALA A 272 -11.63 4.28 16.73
CA ALA A 272 -10.95 2.99 16.95
C ALA A 272 -9.69 3.13 17.83
N VAL A 273 -8.87 4.15 17.59
CA VAL A 273 -7.69 4.45 18.42
C VAL A 273 -8.13 4.83 19.84
N ARG A 274 -9.19 5.64 19.99
CA ARG A 274 -9.75 6.03 21.29
C ARG A 274 -10.32 4.81 22.03
N GLU A 275 -11.06 3.93 21.35
CA GLU A 275 -11.55 2.67 21.92
C GLU A 275 -10.38 1.85 22.48
N ALA A 276 -9.36 1.60 21.66
CA ALA A 276 -8.17 0.86 22.09
C ALA A 276 -7.44 1.54 23.27
N ARG A 277 -7.40 2.88 23.29
CA ARG A 277 -6.80 3.65 24.39
C ARG A 277 -7.55 3.46 25.71
N LEU A 278 -8.88 3.45 25.68
CA LEU A 278 -9.74 3.40 26.87
C LEU A 278 -10.02 1.97 27.36
N ASP A 279 -9.84 0.96 26.50
CA ASP A 279 -10.03 -0.44 26.86
C ASP A 279 -8.89 -0.91 27.80
N GLU A 280 -9.22 -1.27 29.04
CA GLU A 280 -8.23 -1.68 30.05
C GLU A 280 -7.54 -3.01 29.72
N ASP A 281 -8.16 -3.88 28.93
CA ASP A 281 -7.57 -5.14 28.49
C ASP A 281 -6.46 -4.92 27.45
N ILE A 282 -6.57 -3.88 26.63
CA ILE A 282 -5.55 -3.50 25.63
C ILE A 282 -4.36 -2.84 26.32
N LYS A 283 -3.18 -3.40 26.12
CA LYS A 283 -1.91 -2.92 26.71
C LYS A 283 -1.01 -2.17 25.72
N ALA A 284 -1.20 -2.39 24.42
CA ALA A 284 -0.49 -1.67 23.36
C ALA A 284 -1.35 -1.56 22.10
N ILE A 285 -1.02 -0.61 21.24
CA ILE A 285 -1.73 -0.35 19.99
C ILE A 285 -0.74 -0.45 18.83
N VAL A 286 -1.12 -1.18 17.79
CA VAL A 286 -0.43 -1.22 16.51
C VAL A 286 -1.32 -0.56 15.47
N LEU A 287 -0.87 0.55 14.88
CA LEU A 287 -1.56 1.22 13.78
C LEU A 287 -0.96 0.72 12.46
N ARG A 288 -1.71 -0.11 11.71
CA ARG A 288 -1.32 -0.58 10.37
C ARG A 288 -1.81 0.42 9.34
N VAL A 289 -0.87 1.13 8.69
CA VAL A 289 -1.16 2.19 7.72
C VAL A 289 -0.85 1.73 6.31
N ASN A 290 -1.86 1.80 5.42
CA ASN A 290 -1.68 1.63 3.98
C ASN A 290 -2.48 2.73 3.25
N SER A 291 -1.90 3.93 3.13
CA SER A 291 -2.61 5.15 2.72
C SER A 291 -1.74 6.09 1.89
N PRO A 292 -2.29 6.65 0.78
CA PRO A 292 -1.67 7.75 0.04
C PRO A 292 -1.80 9.11 0.76
N GLY A 293 -2.52 9.16 1.88
CA GLY A 293 -2.95 10.39 2.54
C GLY A 293 -4.35 10.83 2.12
N GLY A 294 -4.64 12.13 2.20
CA GLY A 294 -5.94 12.72 1.88
C GLY A 294 -6.14 14.07 2.55
N SER A 295 -7.31 14.28 3.17
CA SER A 295 -7.63 15.50 3.91
C SER A 295 -6.64 15.77 5.03
N ALA A 296 -6.04 16.97 5.03
CA ALA A 296 -5.12 17.39 6.07
C ALA A 296 -5.82 17.50 7.43
N LEU A 297 -7.05 18.04 7.44
CA LEU A 297 -7.88 18.14 8.65
C LEU A 297 -8.19 16.76 9.24
N ALA A 298 -8.63 15.82 8.39
CA ALA A 298 -8.93 14.45 8.82
C ALA A 298 -7.69 13.74 9.38
N SER A 299 -6.53 13.96 8.76
CA SER A 299 -5.25 13.44 9.25
C SER A 299 -4.89 14.00 10.63
N ASP A 300 -5.16 15.27 10.86
CA ASP A 300 -4.91 15.92 12.16
C ASP A 300 -5.83 15.38 13.26
N VAL A 301 -7.10 15.13 12.96
CA VAL A 301 -8.05 14.50 13.91
C VAL A 301 -7.54 13.13 14.35
N ILE A 302 -7.08 12.30 13.42
CA ILE A 302 -6.52 10.98 13.74
C ILE A 302 -5.20 11.12 14.52
N TRP A 303 -4.29 11.98 14.04
CA TRP A 303 -3.01 12.25 14.71
C TRP A 303 -3.19 12.65 16.18
N ARG A 304 -4.21 13.47 16.48
CA ARG A 304 -4.49 13.86 17.88
C ARG A 304 -4.84 12.67 18.77
N GLU A 305 -5.64 11.72 18.29
CA GLU A 305 -5.93 10.49 19.05
C GLU A 305 -4.70 9.58 19.18
N VAL A 306 -3.82 9.54 18.18
CA VAL A 306 -2.54 8.83 18.28
C VAL A 306 -1.67 9.41 19.40
N ILE A 307 -1.57 10.73 19.51
CA ILE A 307 -0.87 11.41 20.62
C ILE A 307 -1.48 11.02 21.97
N LEU A 308 -2.80 11.14 22.11
CA LEU A 308 -3.48 10.79 23.37
C LEU A 308 -3.31 9.30 23.71
N ALA A 309 -3.28 8.45 22.72
CA ALA A 309 -3.05 7.01 22.90
C ALA A 309 -1.61 6.74 23.37
N LYS A 310 -0.62 7.40 22.77
CA LYS A 310 0.80 7.30 23.13
C LYS A 310 1.06 7.73 24.60
N GLU A 311 0.32 8.73 25.10
CA GLU A 311 0.42 9.14 26.51
C GLU A 311 -0.06 8.04 27.48
N ALA A 312 -0.93 7.14 27.03
CA ALA A 312 -1.54 6.11 27.86
C ALA A 312 -0.91 4.72 27.68
N LYS A 313 -0.52 4.35 26.46
CA LYS A 313 -0.07 3.00 26.08
C LYS A 313 0.95 3.10 24.94
N PRO A 314 1.86 2.12 24.77
CA PRO A 314 2.72 2.07 23.59
C PRO A 314 1.91 2.08 22.27
N VAL A 315 2.24 2.97 21.34
CA VAL A 315 1.65 3.06 20.01
C VAL A 315 2.74 2.82 18.97
N ILE A 316 2.63 1.73 18.24
CA ILE A 316 3.58 1.31 17.21
C ILE A 316 2.90 1.42 15.84
N VAL A 317 3.63 1.93 14.85
CA VAL A 317 3.15 1.97 13.48
C VAL A 317 3.80 0.86 12.67
N SER A 318 2.99 0.17 11.85
CA SER A 318 3.45 -0.71 10.78
C SER A 318 2.94 -0.18 9.45
N MET A 319 3.86 0.25 8.58
CA MET A 319 3.53 0.73 7.25
C MET A 319 3.36 -0.45 6.28
N GLY A 320 2.36 -0.38 5.42
CA GLY A 320 2.14 -1.31 4.31
C GLY A 320 2.89 -0.86 3.05
N ASP A 321 2.23 -1.03 1.90
CA ASP A 321 2.81 -0.62 0.61
C ASP A 321 2.99 0.91 0.51
N LEU A 322 2.10 1.67 1.17
CA LEU A 322 2.04 3.11 1.08
C LEU A 322 1.64 3.72 2.42
N ALA A 323 2.47 4.61 2.95
CA ALA A 323 2.16 5.40 4.15
C ALA A 323 2.71 6.82 3.96
N ALA A 324 2.11 7.55 3.01
CA ALA A 324 2.64 8.81 2.52
C ALA A 324 1.71 9.99 2.81
N SER A 325 2.28 11.18 2.94
CA SER A 325 1.56 12.43 3.14
C SER A 325 0.65 12.38 4.39
N GLY A 326 -0.67 12.43 4.26
CA GLY A 326 -1.59 12.20 5.39
C GLY A 326 -1.38 10.87 6.09
N GLY A 327 -0.99 9.81 5.35
CA GLY A 327 -0.62 8.51 5.91
C GLY A 327 0.64 8.59 6.79
N TYR A 328 1.63 9.41 6.40
CA TYR A 328 2.79 9.69 7.24
C TYR A 328 2.42 10.61 8.42
N TYR A 329 1.52 11.57 8.19
CA TYR A 329 1.03 12.49 9.22
C TYR A 329 0.44 11.74 10.43
N ILE A 330 -0.46 10.76 10.19
CA ILE A 330 -1.05 9.96 11.27
C ILE A 330 -0.05 8.99 11.92
N SER A 331 1.09 8.73 11.26
CA SER A 331 2.12 7.79 11.71
C SER A 331 3.23 8.46 12.52
N CYS A 332 3.57 9.73 12.21
CA CYS A 332 4.80 10.38 12.67
C CYS A 332 4.95 10.50 14.18
N ALA A 333 3.85 10.46 14.94
CA ALA A 333 3.85 10.62 16.39
C ALA A 333 4.05 9.31 17.17
N ALA A 334 4.04 8.14 16.51
CA ALA A 334 4.18 6.85 17.18
C ALA A 334 5.50 6.69 17.94
N ASP A 335 5.53 5.76 18.90
CA ASP A 335 6.77 5.43 19.65
C ASP A 335 7.81 4.74 18.76
N ARG A 336 7.34 3.96 17.78
CA ARG A 336 8.19 3.26 16.81
C ARG A 336 7.45 3.09 15.50
N ILE A 337 8.15 3.27 14.39
CA ILE A 337 7.61 3.09 13.04
C ILE A 337 8.40 2.00 12.32
N PHE A 338 7.68 0.95 11.89
CA PHE A 338 8.18 -0.13 11.05
C PHE A 338 7.74 0.06 9.61
N SER A 339 8.63 -0.21 8.67
CA SER A 339 8.31 -0.29 7.24
C SER A 339 9.06 -1.43 6.56
N GLN A 340 8.55 -1.89 5.42
CA GLN A 340 9.34 -2.74 4.52
C GLN A 340 10.29 -1.85 3.68
N PRO A 341 11.42 -2.38 3.19
CA PRO A 341 12.32 -1.65 2.30
C PRO A 341 11.62 -1.02 1.09
N ASN A 342 10.64 -1.70 0.51
CA ASN A 342 9.88 -1.27 -0.66
C ASN A 342 8.60 -0.47 -0.32
N THR A 343 8.35 -0.15 0.94
CA THR A 343 7.29 0.79 1.35
C THR A 343 7.52 2.16 0.72
N ILE A 344 6.48 2.80 0.22
CA ILE A 344 6.53 4.19 -0.23
C ILE A 344 6.00 5.10 0.89
N THR A 345 6.82 6.06 1.34
CA THR A 345 6.46 6.93 2.47
C THR A 345 6.94 8.37 2.28
N GLY A 346 6.91 9.17 3.33
CA GLY A 346 7.26 10.59 3.28
C GLY A 346 6.15 11.42 2.62
N SER A 347 6.42 12.06 1.50
CA SER A 347 5.53 13.02 0.83
C SER A 347 5.01 14.11 1.79
N ILE A 348 5.89 14.54 2.74
CA ILE A 348 5.58 15.57 3.73
C ILE A 348 5.39 16.88 2.98
N GLY A 349 4.14 17.26 2.75
CA GLY A 349 3.77 18.41 1.95
C GLY A 349 2.26 18.47 1.71
N VAL A 350 1.77 19.67 1.44
CA VAL A 350 0.35 19.97 1.26
C VAL A 350 0.11 20.79 0.00
N PHE A 351 -1.10 20.72 -0.52
CA PHE A 351 -1.55 21.54 -1.64
C PHE A 351 -3.06 21.79 -1.55
N GLY A 352 -3.49 22.90 -2.15
CA GLY A 352 -4.88 23.19 -2.49
C GLY A 352 -5.08 23.03 -4.00
N MET A 353 -6.23 22.49 -4.39
CA MET A 353 -6.62 22.34 -5.79
C MET A 353 -8.09 22.71 -5.95
N ILE A 354 -8.38 23.71 -6.77
CA ILE A 354 -9.74 24.22 -6.97
C ILE A 354 -9.99 24.34 -8.47
N PRO A 355 -10.86 23.49 -9.07
CA PRO A 355 -11.21 23.63 -10.48
C PRO A 355 -12.07 24.86 -10.71
N ASN A 356 -11.76 25.62 -11.75
CA ASN A 356 -12.64 26.63 -12.32
C ASN A 356 -13.30 26.06 -13.58
N ILE A 357 -14.59 25.77 -13.50
CA ILE A 357 -15.39 25.22 -14.59
C ILE A 357 -16.23 26.30 -15.33
N GLY A 358 -16.11 27.57 -14.90
CA GLY A 358 -16.88 28.69 -15.49
C GLY A 358 -16.77 28.75 -17.00
N PRO A 359 -15.57 28.80 -17.60
CA PRO A 359 -15.40 28.84 -19.04
C PRO A 359 -16.00 27.61 -19.76
N MET A 360 -15.89 26.41 -19.17
CA MET A 360 -16.53 25.20 -19.72
C MET A 360 -18.06 25.36 -19.76
N MET A 361 -18.67 25.86 -18.68
CA MET A 361 -20.10 26.01 -18.56
C MET A 361 -20.62 27.08 -19.54
N GLU A 362 -19.92 28.21 -19.68
CA GLU A 362 -20.29 29.31 -20.57
C GLU A 362 -20.06 28.96 -22.04
N ASP A 363 -18.83 28.59 -22.41
CA ASP A 363 -18.43 28.41 -23.81
C ASP A 363 -18.97 27.12 -24.44
N LYS A 364 -19.18 26.06 -23.64
CA LYS A 364 -19.59 24.74 -24.16
C LYS A 364 -21.06 24.44 -23.92
N LEU A 365 -21.65 24.96 -22.83
CA LEU A 365 -23.03 24.65 -22.43
C LEU A 365 -23.96 25.87 -22.46
N GLY A 366 -23.42 27.08 -22.66
CA GLY A 366 -24.20 28.33 -22.68
C GLY A 366 -24.79 28.68 -21.29
N ILE A 367 -24.22 28.15 -20.21
CA ILE A 367 -24.70 28.39 -18.84
C ILE A 367 -23.86 29.48 -18.22
N THR A 368 -24.52 30.59 -17.85
CA THR A 368 -23.89 31.72 -17.17
C THR A 368 -24.26 31.79 -15.70
N PHE A 369 -23.42 32.47 -14.90
CA PHE A 369 -23.60 32.63 -13.46
C PHE A 369 -23.68 34.10 -13.10
N ASP A 370 -24.75 34.49 -12.41
CA ASP A 370 -24.91 35.80 -11.80
C ASP A 370 -24.82 35.64 -10.26
N ARG A 371 -24.30 36.67 -9.57
CA ARG A 371 -24.01 36.61 -8.13
C ARG A 371 -24.46 37.88 -7.44
N ALA A 372 -25.07 37.68 -6.27
CA ALA A 372 -25.33 38.74 -5.32
C ALA A 372 -24.54 38.45 -4.04
N GLU A 373 -23.66 39.34 -3.67
CA GLU A 373 -22.71 39.13 -2.56
C GLU A 373 -22.83 40.31 -1.56
N THR A 374 -22.96 39.99 -0.27
CA THR A 374 -22.91 41.00 0.79
C THR A 374 -21.48 41.47 1.08
N ASN A 375 -20.50 40.59 0.83
CA ASN A 375 -19.07 40.81 1.07
C ASN A 375 -18.27 40.20 -0.09
N SER A 376 -17.14 40.80 -0.44
CA SER A 376 -16.32 40.47 -1.62
C SER A 376 -15.87 39.01 -1.76
N HIS A 377 -15.95 38.20 -0.72
CA HIS A 377 -15.49 36.81 -0.70
C HIS A 377 -16.54 35.84 -0.14
N SER A 378 -17.83 36.25 -0.16
CA SER A 378 -18.92 35.45 0.40
C SER A 378 -19.29 34.25 -0.49
N VAL A 379 -18.95 34.29 -1.78
CA VAL A 379 -19.17 33.18 -2.72
C VAL A 379 -17.84 32.66 -3.23
N LEU A 380 -17.38 31.55 -2.64
CA LEU A 380 -16.33 30.71 -3.19
C LEU A 380 -16.98 29.64 -4.09
N SER A 381 -16.81 29.76 -5.39
CA SER A 381 -17.51 28.93 -6.38
C SER A 381 -16.52 28.31 -7.38
N LEU A 382 -16.86 27.11 -7.86
CA LEU A 382 -16.14 26.46 -8.95
C LEU A 382 -16.39 27.11 -10.32
N SER A 383 -17.36 28.04 -10.41
CA SER A 383 -17.72 28.72 -11.66
C SER A 383 -17.04 30.08 -11.85
N LYS A 384 -16.05 30.40 -11.02
CA LYS A 384 -15.21 31.60 -11.21
C LYS A 384 -13.75 31.29 -10.83
N ALA A 385 -12.82 31.99 -11.46
CA ALA A 385 -11.44 31.99 -11.04
C ALA A 385 -11.29 32.67 -9.65
N LEU A 386 -10.35 32.20 -8.85
CA LEU A 386 -9.97 32.85 -7.60
C LEU A 386 -9.35 34.23 -7.90
N SER A 387 -9.76 35.24 -7.17
CA SER A 387 -9.07 36.54 -7.14
C SER A 387 -7.67 36.39 -6.52
N GLU A 388 -6.78 37.31 -6.80
CA GLU A 388 -5.43 37.33 -6.21
C GLU A 388 -5.45 37.38 -4.66
N LYS A 389 -6.46 38.04 -4.08
CA LYS A 389 -6.66 38.05 -2.64
C LYS A 389 -7.09 36.68 -2.10
N GLU A 390 -8.02 36.00 -2.79
CA GLU A 390 -8.43 34.63 -2.41
C GLU A 390 -7.28 33.65 -2.55
N LYS A 391 -6.47 33.73 -3.62
CA LYS A 391 -5.25 32.94 -3.77
C LYS A 391 -4.27 33.18 -2.62
N THR A 392 -4.05 34.44 -2.22
CA THR A 392 -3.17 34.80 -1.10
C THR A 392 -3.66 34.21 0.23
N ILE A 393 -4.97 34.25 0.48
CA ILE A 393 -5.57 33.68 1.69
C ILE A 393 -5.34 32.18 1.72
N ILE A 394 -5.65 31.47 0.63
CA ILE A 394 -5.49 30.02 0.54
C ILE A 394 -4.00 29.62 0.58
N GLN A 395 -3.11 30.42 -0.03
CA GLN A 395 -1.66 30.19 0.06
C GLN A 395 -1.19 30.21 1.51
N LYS A 396 -1.65 31.18 2.29
CA LYS A 396 -1.30 31.27 3.70
C LYS A 396 -1.82 30.06 4.49
N GLU A 397 -3.06 29.63 4.24
CA GLU A 397 -3.62 28.43 4.87
C GLU A 397 -2.80 27.18 4.53
N VAL A 398 -2.39 27.00 3.26
CA VAL A 398 -1.55 25.89 2.82
C VAL A 398 -0.18 25.91 3.49
N ASP A 399 0.46 27.10 3.59
CA ASP A 399 1.75 27.27 4.24
C ASP A 399 1.66 27.04 5.77
N ASP A 400 0.60 27.51 6.42
CA ASP A 400 0.36 27.28 7.85
C ASP A 400 0.20 25.77 8.15
N ILE A 401 -0.55 25.04 7.34
CA ILE A 401 -0.73 23.58 7.48
C ILE A 401 0.59 22.83 7.18
N TYR A 402 1.38 23.27 6.20
CA TYR A 402 2.68 22.68 5.94
C TYR A 402 3.63 22.85 7.13
N ASN A 403 3.71 24.06 7.68
CA ASN A 403 4.53 24.37 8.86
C ASN A 403 4.10 23.56 10.09
N ASP A 404 2.81 23.36 10.29
CA ASP A 404 2.27 22.50 11.34
C ASP A 404 2.67 21.04 11.12
N PHE A 405 2.57 20.54 9.88
CA PHE A 405 2.97 19.18 9.52
C PHE A 405 4.45 18.91 9.82
N ILE A 406 5.38 19.75 9.33
CA ILE A 406 6.82 19.57 9.59
C ILE A 406 7.15 19.70 11.07
N SER A 407 6.44 20.58 11.80
CA SER A 407 6.60 20.73 13.26
C SER A 407 6.17 19.47 14.02
N LYS A 408 5.07 18.83 13.61
CA LYS A 408 4.58 17.57 14.19
C LYS A 408 5.53 16.40 13.90
N VAL A 409 6.07 16.33 12.69
CA VAL A 409 7.09 15.33 12.35
C VAL A 409 8.33 15.52 13.22
N ALA A 410 8.86 16.73 13.32
CA ALA A 410 10.03 17.02 14.15
C ALA A 410 9.82 16.67 15.63
N LYS A 411 8.60 16.90 16.16
CA LYS A 411 8.25 16.52 17.54
C LYS A 411 8.10 15.01 17.74
N GLY A 412 7.69 14.30 16.71
CA GLY A 412 7.44 12.86 16.77
C GLY A 412 8.64 11.99 16.41
N ARG A 413 9.69 12.56 15.81
CA ARG A 413 10.87 11.84 15.32
C ARG A 413 12.13 12.32 16.03
N ASP A 414 12.73 11.42 16.81
CA ASP A 414 13.94 11.72 17.58
C ASP A 414 15.09 12.11 16.64
N GLY A 415 15.77 13.21 17.00
CA GLY A 415 16.95 13.71 16.29
C GLY A 415 16.65 14.60 15.08
N LEU A 416 15.39 14.79 14.67
CA LEU A 416 15.02 15.69 13.58
C LEU A 416 14.52 17.04 14.12
N LYS A 417 15.09 18.13 13.61
CA LYS A 417 14.57 19.49 13.82
C LYS A 417 13.61 19.86 12.69
N VAL A 418 12.86 20.94 12.85
CA VAL A 418 11.92 21.42 11.83
C VAL A 418 12.63 21.70 10.50
N GLU A 419 13.84 22.28 10.56
CA GLU A 419 14.65 22.58 9.38
C GLU A 419 15.09 21.30 8.67
N ASP A 420 15.49 20.25 9.41
CA ASP A 420 15.87 18.95 8.84
C ASP A 420 14.66 18.29 8.15
N VAL A 421 13.49 18.35 8.78
CA VAL A 421 12.24 17.83 8.21
C VAL A 421 11.84 18.61 6.96
N ASP A 422 12.03 19.93 6.92
CA ASP A 422 11.77 20.75 5.74
C ASP A 422 12.70 20.36 4.59
N GLU A 423 13.99 20.11 4.84
CA GLU A 423 14.95 19.70 3.81
C GLU A 423 14.61 18.35 3.16
N ILE A 424 14.23 17.35 3.97
CA ILE A 424 13.84 16.02 3.49
C ILE A 424 12.36 15.92 3.08
N GLY A 425 11.57 16.95 3.38
CA GLY A 425 10.14 17.09 3.11
C GLY A 425 9.85 17.63 1.72
N GLN A 426 9.29 18.82 1.64
CA GLN A 426 8.92 19.52 0.40
C GLN A 426 8.00 18.69 -0.51
N GLY A 427 7.28 17.73 0.05
CA GLY A 427 6.44 16.78 -0.67
C GLY A 427 7.19 15.59 -1.27
N ARG A 428 8.49 15.43 -1.01
CA ARG A 428 9.33 14.35 -1.55
C ARG A 428 8.88 12.99 -1.01
N VAL A 429 8.86 12.00 -1.90
CA VAL A 429 8.60 10.60 -1.57
C VAL A 429 9.89 9.83 -1.37
N TRP A 430 9.85 8.83 -0.51
CA TRP A 430 10.97 8.00 -0.13
C TRP A 430 10.59 6.52 -0.13
N SER A 431 11.53 5.64 -0.45
CA SER A 431 11.40 4.21 -0.13
C SER A 431 11.54 4.00 1.38
N GLY A 432 11.11 2.85 1.90
CA GLY A 432 11.32 2.50 3.31
C GLY A 432 12.80 2.49 3.67
N THR A 433 13.66 1.96 2.78
CA THR A 433 15.13 1.97 2.96
C THR A 433 15.67 3.39 3.13
N ASP A 434 15.26 4.32 2.26
CA ASP A 434 15.70 5.71 2.37
C ASP A 434 15.09 6.40 3.59
N ALA A 435 13.82 6.12 3.89
CA ALA A 435 13.14 6.67 5.06
C ALA A 435 13.80 6.27 6.39
N LEU A 436 14.31 5.03 6.49
CA LEU A 436 15.13 4.60 7.62
C LEU A 436 16.42 5.42 7.72
N ARG A 437 17.13 5.59 6.61
CA ARG A 437 18.41 6.32 6.56
C ARG A 437 18.28 7.78 6.97
N ILE A 438 17.13 8.42 6.69
CA ILE A 438 16.87 9.84 7.00
C ILE A 438 16.05 10.05 8.27
N GLY A 439 15.77 9.00 9.05
CA GLY A 439 15.09 9.09 10.36
C GLY A 439 13.58 9.25 10.31
N LEU A 440 12.93 9.05 9.16
CA LEU A 440 11.47 9.05 9.06
C LEU A 440 10.84 7.71 9.49
N VAL A 441 11.60 6.64 9.48
CA VAL A 441 11.26 5.29 9.94
C VAL A 441 12.32 4.83 10.91
N ASP A 442 11.97 3.98 11.87
CA ASP A 442 12.89 3.53 12.93
C ASP A 442 13.49 2.16 12.67
N GLU A 443 12.74 1.28 11.98
CA GLU A 443 13.13 -0.12 11.86
C GLU A 443 12.51 -0.76 10.61
N MET A 444 13.26 -1.68 9.98
CA MET A 444 12.70 -2.51 8.91
C MET A 444 11.92 -3.67 9.53
N GLY A 445 10.73 -3.93 9.00
CA GLY A 445 9.88 -5.03 9.47
C GLY A 445 8.43 -4.88 9.02
N GLY A 446 7.67 -5.95 9.17
CA GLY A 446 6.26 -6.03 8.84
C GLY A 446 5.35 -5.85 10.07
N ILE A 447 4.11 -6.30 9.91
CA ILE A 447 3.11 -6.17 10.97
C ILE A 447 3.44 -7.03 12.21
N GLU A 448 4.03 -8.22 12.02
CA GLU A 448 4.37 -9.11 13.13
C GLU A 448 5.53 -8.54 13.97
N ASP A 449 6.51 -7.89 13.33
CA ASP A 449 7.61 -7.23 14.02
C ASP A 449 7.07 -6.08 14.89
N ALA A 450 6.14 -5.29 14.34
CA ALA A 450 5.47 -4.23 15.08
C ALA A 450 4.64 -4.76 16.26
N ILE A 451 3.91 -5.88 16.09
CA ILE A 451 3.16 -6.54 17.17
C ILE A 451 4.12 -7.08 18.23
N GLY A 452 5.20 -7.75 17.81
CA GLY A 452 6.22 -8.27 18.73
C GLY A 452 6.90 -7.15 19.54
N TYR A 453 7.22 -6.04 18.90
CA TYR A 453 7.77 -4.86 19.57
C TYR A 453 6.76 -4.23 20.54
N ALA A 454 5.49 -4.10 20.15
CA ALA A 454 4.42 -3.61 20.99
C ALA A 454 4.23 -4.48 22.23
N ALA A 455 4.21 -5.81 22.07
CA ALA A 455 4.15 -6.77 23.17
C ALA A 455 5.31 -6.59 24.15
N LYS A 456 6.54 -6.56 23.64
CA LYS A 456 7.76 -6.33 24.44
C LYS A 456 7.68 -5.03 25.24
N LYS A 457 7.23 -3.94 24.64
CA LYS A 457 7.06 -2.64 25.30
C LYS A 457 5.98 -2.67 26.38
N ALA A 458 4.93 -3.47 26.18
CA ALA A 458 3.83 -3.63 27.13
C ALA A 458 4.11 -4.73 28.20
N GLY A 459 5.26 -5.40 28.16
CA GLY A 459 5.59 -6.49 29.09
C GLY A 459 4.78 -7.76 28.88
N ILE A 460 4.33 -8.02 27.64
CA ILE A 460 3.56 -9.21 27.26
C ILE A 460 4.51 -10.27 26.69
N GLU A 461 4.46 -11.47 27.24
CA GLU A 461 5.24 -12.61 26.73
C GLU A 461 4.72 -13.04 25.34
N LYS A 462 5.62 -13.50 24.45
CA LYS A 462 5.30 -13.88 23.07
C LYS A 462 4.14 -14.89 22.97
N SER A 463 4.07 -15.83 23.91
CA SER A 463 3.02 -16.86 24.00
C SER A 463 1.66 -16.32 24.43
N GLU A 464 1.61 -15.13 25.03
CA GLU A 464 0.39 -14.49 25.55
C GLU A 464 -0.18 -13.45 24.61
N ILE A 465 0.45 -13.19 23.47
CA ILE A 465 0.00 -12.20 22.49
C ILE A 465 -1.36 -12.61 21.92
N LYS A 466 -2.34 -11.74 22.12
CA LYS A 466 -3.67 -11.83 21.53
C LYS A 466 -4.03 -10.51 20.89
N THR A 467 -4.34 -10.51 19.60
CA THR A 467 -4.65 -9.29 18.87
C THR A 467 -6.16 -9.09 18.73
N LYS A 468 -6.64 -7.86 19.03
CA LYS A 468 -7.97 -7.37 18.70
C LYS A 468 -7.90 -6.49 17.47
N THR A 469 -8.66 -6.79 16.43
CA THR A 469 -8.69 -5.99 15.19
C THR A 469 -9.70 -4.87 15.29
N LEU A 470 -9.31 -3.64 14.97
CA LEU A 470 -10.15 -2.45 14.97
C LEU A 470 -10.02 -1.66 13.66
N PRO A 471 -11.06 -0.90 13.23
CA PRO A 471 -12.41 -0.96 13.77
C PRO A 471 -13.06 -2.33 13.51
N GLU A 472 -13.96 -2.75 14.40
CA GLU A 472 -14.75 -3.94 14.16
C GLU A 472 -15.74 -3.67 13.02
N TYR A 473 -15.61 -4.42 11.94
CA TYR A 473 -16.63 -4.46 10.90
C TYR A 473 -17.63 -5.56 11.29
N LYS A 474 -18.84 -5.17 11.67
CA LYS A 474 -19.93 -6.13 11.80
C LYS A 474 -20.11 -6.82 10.46
N SER A 475 -19.89 -8.12 10.42
CA SER A 475 -20.08 -8.93 9.22
C SER A 475 -21.59 -9.10 8.98
N ASP A 476 -22.23 -8.06 8.47
CA ASP A 476 -23.53 -8.23 7.82
C ASP A 476 -23.25 -8.75 6.42
N GLU A 477 -23.06 -10.09 6.31
CA GLU A 477 -22.87 -10.79 5.03
C GLU A 477 -23.98 -10.43 4.03
N PHE A 478 -25.16 -10.06 4.54
CA PHE A 478 -26.32 -9.64 3.75
C PHE A 478 -26.18 -8.19 3.22
N LEU A 479 -25.61 -7.26 3.98
CA LEU A 479 -25.29 -5.92 3.51
C LEU A 479 -24.12 -5.93 2.52
N GLU A 480 -23.13 -6.78 2.73
CA GLU A 480 -22.06 -7.02 1.74
C GLU A 480 -22.63 -7.51 0.41
N LEU A 481 -23.63 -8.37 0.44
CA LEU A 481 -24.32 -8.87 -0.75
C LEU A 481 -25.11 -7.74 -1.46
N ILE A 482 -25.80 -6.89 -0.71
CA ILE A 482 -26.58 -5.77 -1.25
C ILE A 482 -25.66 -4.68 -1.79
N GLU A 483 -24.56 -4.34 -1.12
CA GLU A 483 -23.56 -3.38 -1.61
C GLU A 483 -22.90 -3.91 -2.88
N MET A 484 -22.57 -5.18 -2.97
CA MET A 484 -22.06 -5.81 -4.20
C MET A 484 -23.08 -5.79 -5.34
N PHE A 485 -24.38 -5.93 -5.07
CA PHE A 485 -25.41 -5.81 -6.10
C PHE A 485 -25.60 -4.35 -6.55
N ASN A 486 -25.51 -3.39 -5.63
CA ASN A 486 -25.63 -1.97 -5.95
C ASN A 486 -24.38 -1.42 -6.69
N ASP A 487 -23.18 -1.92 -6.38
CA ASP A 487 -21.96 -1.59 -7.12
C ASP A 487 -21.93 -2.23 -8.52
N GLN A 488 -22.67 -3.33 -8.76
CA GLN A 488 -22.79 -3.91 -10.10
C GLN A 488 -23.67 -3.09 -11.07
N GLU A 489 -24.60 -2.30 -10.58
CA GLU A 489 -25.41 -1.41 -11.44
C GLU A 489 -24.63 -0.15 -11.87
N THR A 490 -23.56 0.22 -11.17
CA THR A 490 -22.70 1.35 -11.51
C THR A 490 -21.30 0.95 -11.99
N SER A 491 -20.93 -0.33 -11.91
CA SER A 491 -19.65 -0.78 -12.44
C SER A 491 -19.74 -1.05 -13.93
N ILE A 492 -19.31 -0.10 -14.73
CA ILE A 492 -18.72 -0.41 -16.04
C ILE A 492 -17.70 -1.52 -15.76
N LYS A 493 -17.94 -2.72 -16.31
CA LYS A 493 -17.01 -3.86 -16.21
C LYS A 493 -15.61 -3.33 -16.51
N THR A 494 -14.82 -3.16 -15.47
CA THR A 494 -13.42 -2.80 -15.61
C THR A 494 -12.74 -3.97 -16.29
N THR A 495 -12.58 -3.86 -17.60
CA THR A 495 -11.63 -4.69 -18.32
C THR A 495 -10.28 -4.50 -17.64
N ASN A 496 -9.45 -5.52 -17.55
CA ASN A 496 -8.07 -5.49 -17.02
C ASN A 496 -7.15 -4.54 -17.83
N ASN A 497 -7.67 -3.41 -18.27
CA ASN A 497 -6.93 -2.42 -19.03
C ASN A 497 -6.37 -1.36 -18.04
N PRO A 498 -5.05 -1.26 -17.89
CA PRO A 498 -4.40 -0.30 -16.98
C PRO A 498 -4.83 1.14 -17.19
N ILE A 499 -5.20 1.52 -18.43
CA ILE A 499 -5.67 2.86 -18.78
C ILE A 499 -7.01 3.15 -18.09
N TYR A 500 -7.97 2.20 -18.12
CA TYR A 500 -9.27 2.36 -17.45
C TYR A 500 -9.13 2.45 -15.94
N THR A 501 -8.25 1.62 -15.35
CA THR A 501 -8.01 1.64 -13.91
C THR A 501 -7.42 2.97 -13.46
N ASN A 502 -6.49 3.54 -14.22
CA ASN A 502 -5.89 4.84 -13.90
C ASN A 502 -6.89 6.00 -14.07
N ILE A 503 -7.68 6.01 -15.15
CA ILE A 503 -8.71 7.02 -15.36
C ILE A 503 -9.78 6.94 -14.27
N SER A 504 -10.25 5.73 -13.91
CA SER A 504 -11.24 5.52 -12.85
C SER A 504 -10.75 6.06 -11.50
N LYS A 505 -9.50 5.77 -11.12
CA LYS A 505 -8.90 6.30 -9.88
C LYS A 505 -8.79 7.83 -9.86
N GLN A 506 -8.50 8.45 -11.01
CA GLN A 506 -8.45 9.91 -11.10
C GLN A 506 -9.84 10.54 -11.05
N ILE A 507 -10.84 9.91 -11.68
CA ILE A 507 -12.25 10.33 -11.60
C ILE A 507 -12.76 10.17 -10.17
N GLU A 508 -12.45 9.05 -9.51
CA GLU A 508 -12.79 8.81 -8.10
C GLU A 508 -12.17 9.86 -7.19
N PHE A 509 -10.90 10.23 -7.43
CA PHE A 509 -10.26 11.33 -6.73
C PHE A 509 -11.04 12.64 -6.87
N LEU A 510 -11.42 13.01 -8.09
CA LEU A 510 -12.19 14.22 -8.34
C LEU A 510 -13.59 14.17 -7.72
N ASN A 511 -14.25 13.01 -7.75
CA ASN A 511 -15.57 12.82 -7.15
C ASN A 511 -15.55 12.84 -5.61
N ASN A 512 -14.47 12.38 -5.00
CA ASN A 512 -14.29 12.40 -3.55
C ASN A 512 -13.81 13.77 -3.03
N TYR A 513 -13.52 14.72 -3.92
CA TYR A 513 -13.09 16.07 -3.56
C TYR A 513 -14.26 16.91 -3.06
N LYS A 514 -14.44 16.94 -1.74
CA LYS A 514 -15.42 17.82 -1.11
C LYS A 514 -14.85 19.23 -0.99
N THR A 515 -15.70 20.23 -1.19
CA THR A 515 -15.32 21.64 -1.02
C THR A 515 -14.83 21.99 0.39
N SER A 516 -15.20 21.19 1.40
CA SER A 516 -14.71 21.31 2.78
C SER A 516 -13.26 20.84 2.97
N ASP A 517 -12.76 19.98 2.09
CA ASP A 517 -11.41 19.39 2.18
C ASP A 517 -10.49 19.92 1.09
N ARG A 518 -10.45 21.25 0.93
CA ARG A 518 -9.71 21.94 -0.15
C ARG A 518 -8.21 21.75 -0.07
N ILE A 519 -7.68 21.51 1.14
CA ILE A 519 -6.26 21.35 1.39
C ILE A 519 -5.98 19.87 1.64
N GLN A 520 -5.11 19.30 0.82
CA GLN A 520 -4.82 17.89 0.79
C GLN A 520 -3.36 17.61 1.18
N ALA A 521 -3.20 16.70 2.13
CA ALA A 521 -1.98 15.99 2.40
C ALA A 521 -2.06 14.61 1.72
N ARG A 522 -1.88 14.58 0.40
CA ARG A 522 -2.04 13.36 -0.41
C ARG A 522 -0.79 13.04 -1.22
N PHE A 523 -0.53 11.75 -1.36
CA PHE A 523 0.50 11.21 -2.23
C PHE A 523 0.14 11.46 -3.71
N PRO A 524 1.14 11.79 -4.56
CA PRO A 524 0.88 12.31 -5.91
C PRO A 524 0.23 11.35 -6.88
N TYR A 525 0.37 10.04 -6.72
CA TYR A 525 0.10 9.10 -7.80
C TYR A 525 -0.67 7.86 -7.37
N SER A 526 -1.52 7.37 -8.26
CA SER A 526 -1.85 5.96 -8.30
C SER A 526 -0.75 5.27 -9.13
N PHE A 527 0.30 4.78 -8.49
CA PHE A 527 1.33 4.02 -9.19
C PHE A 527 0.83 2.64 -9.58
N VAL A 528 1.04 2.29 -10.83
CA VAL A 528 1.30 0.91 -11.20
C VAL A 528 2.79 0.86 -11.54
N ILE A 529 3.59 0.29 -10.65
CA ILE A 529 4.96 -0.09 -10.97
C ILE A 529 4.84 -1.36 -11.78
N LYS A 530 5.17 -1.28 -13.08
CA LYS A 530 5.24 -2.43 -13.97
C LYS A 530 6.64 -3.00 -13.96
#